data_df362a3082629695a1fcdc6dc50a06aa
#
_entry.id   df362a3082629695a1fcdc6dc50a06aa
#
_cell.length_a   1.000
_cell.length_b   1.000
_cell.length_c   1.000
_cell.angle_alpha   90.00
_cell.angle_beta   90.00
_cell.angle_gamma   90.00
#
_symmetry.space_group_name_H-M   'P 1'
#
loop_
_entity.id
_entity.type
_entity.pdbx_description
1 polymer ?
#
loop_
_entity_poly.entity_id
_entity_poly.type
_entity_poly.pdbx_seq_one_letter_code
_entity_poly.pdbx_strand_id
1 'polypeptide(L)'
;MAGAVADLFLFGASVLLLLSILLSRVSQRLGIPALLFFLALGMLAGSDGPGGIYFDDARLAQGLGVMALAFILFSGGLDTEWGKVRPVLLPGVVLATLGVALTALLVGFFASLILGFSPLQGLLLGAIVSSTDAAAVFSVLRSQGVRLKERLKALLELESGINDPMAILLTVGLTSLLLGAAQPKDLVWIGLKQLGLGLVLGYILGRGITWAWDQWGFQYRGLGLLLSFSLVLFSYGLTAVLGGSGFAAVYVAGLVVGQLSLRRKEELLLFHEGVAWIMQVLMFLVLGLLVF
;
A
#
# COMPACT_ATOMS: atom_id res chain seq x y z
N MET A 1 -34.84 7.20 -13.73
CA MET A 1 -34.31 6.12 -12.88
C MET A 1 -32.78 6.20 -12.72
N ALA A 2 -31.98 6.38 -13.80
CA ALA A 2 -30.52 6.46 -13.67
C ALA A 2 -30.01 7.62 -12.77
N GLY A 3 -30.68 8.79 -12.80
CA GLY A 3 -30.31 9.92 -11.93
C GLY A 3 -30.47 9.62 -10.43
N ALA A 4 -31.60 9.04 -10.04
CA ALA A 4 -31.86 8.70 -8.64
C ALA A 4 -30.87 7.66 -8.06
N VAL A 5 -30.35 6.74 -8.91
CA VAL A 5 -29.34 5.77 -8.50
C VAL A 5 -27.99 6.47 -8.27
N ALA A 6 -27.62 7.42 -9.15
CA ALA A 6 -26.39 8.22 -8.98
C ALA A 6 -26.46 9.09 -7.72
N ASP A 7 -27.62 9.73 -7.48
CA ASP A 7 -27.82 10.58 -6.30
C ASP A 7 -27.71 9.76 -5.00
N LEU A 8 -28.33 8.58 -4.96
CA LEU A 8 -28.27 7.68 -3.80
C LEU A 8 -26.84 7.15 -3.57
N PHE A 9 -26.12 6.82 -4.65
CA PHE A 9 -24.72 6.40 -4.58
C PHE A 9 -23.83 7.52 -4.00
N LEU A 10 -23.94 8.74 -4.54
CA LEU A 10 -23.17 9.90 -4.05
C LEU A 10 -23.50 10.20 -2.58
N PHE A 11 -24.77 10.14 -2.20
CA PHE A 11 -25.19 10.33 -0.81
C PHE A 11 -24.60 9.25 0.10
N GLY A 12 -24.73 7.97 -0.24
CA GLY A 12 -24.18 6.86 0.52
C GLY A 12 -22.66 6.95 0.68
N ALA A 13 -21.95 7.22 -0.43
CA ALA A 13 -20.49 7.41 -0.40
C ALA A 13 -20.08 8.58 0.49
N SER A 14 -20.81 9.71 0.43
CA SER A 14 -20.53 10.87 1.30
C SER A 14 -20.75 10.57 2.77
N VAL A 15 -21.81 9.84 3.11
CA VAL A 15 -22.09 9.40 4.49
C VAL A 15 -20.97 8.47 5.01
N LEU A 16 -20.55 7.49 4.22
CA LEU A 16 -19.46 6.58 4.60
C LEU A 16 -18.15 7.33 4.81
N LEU A 17 -17.81 8.30 3.96
CA LEU A 17 -16.62 9.13 4.13
C LEU A 17 -16.68 9.98 5.39
N LEU A 18 -17.82 10.63 5.65
CA LEU A 18 -18.01 11.44 6.87
C LEU A 18 -17.92 10.59 8.13
N LEU A 19 -18.55 9.41 8.15
CA LEU A 19 -18.45 8.47 9.26
C LEU A 19 -17.01 7.98 9.45
N SER A 20 -16.26 7.72 8.38
CA SER A 20 -14.85 7.34 8.45
C SER A 20 -14.00 8.42 9.12
N ILE A 21 -14.23 9.71 8.78
CA ILE A 21 -13.54 10.84 9.42
C ILE A 21 -13.90 10.93 10.91
N LEU A 22 -15.16 10.74 11.28
CA LEU A 22 -15.58 10.74 12.68
C LEU A 22 -14.96 9.58 13.45
N LEU A 23 -14.97 8.39 12.87
CA LEU A 23 -14.37 7.18 13.46
C LEU A 23 -12.86 7.30 13.60
N SER A 24 -12.16 8.02 12.71
CA SER A 24 -10.73 8.27 12.86
C SER A 24 -10.38 9.05 14.14
N ARG A 25 -11.28 9.97 14.57
CA ARG A 25 -11.12 10.68 15.86
C ARG A 25 -11.35 9.76 17.06
N VAL A 26 -12.31 8.83 16.96
CA VAL A 26 -12.56 7.83 18.01
C VAL A 26 -11.36 6.89 18.11
N SER A 27 -10.84 6.44 16.96
CA SER A 27 -9.63 5.63 16.85
C SER A 27 -8.46 6.23 17.64
N GLN A 28 -8.17 7.52 17.43
CA GLN A 28 -7.10 8.22 18.13
C GLN A 28 -7.28 8.24 19.65
N ARG A 29 -8.51 8.33 20.14
CA ARG A 29 -8.82 8.33 21.58
C ARG A 29 -8.68 6.93 22.20
N LEU A 30 -9.03 5.90 21.44
CA LEU A 30 -8.99 4.51 21.90
C LEU A 30 -7.61 3.86 21.70
N GLY A 31 -6.72 4.47 20.91
CA GLY A 31 -5.42 3.88 20.56
C GLY A 31 -5.54 2.65 19.66
N ILE A 32 -6.62 2.55 18.89
CA ILE A 32 -6.87 1.47 17.93
C ILE A 32 -6.63 2.03 16.51
N PRO A 33 -5.96 1.31 15.59
CA PRO A 33 -5.76 1.79 14.22
C PRO A 33 -7.07 2.15 13.50
N ALA A 34 -7.12 3.31 12.85
CA ALA A 34 -8.32 3.81 12.16
C ALA A 34 -8.80 2.85 11.05
N LEU A 35 -7.87 2.12 10.44
CA LEU A 35 -8.15 1.17 9.36
C LEU A 35 -9.13 0.07 9.78
N LEU A 36 -9.05 -0.38 11.05
CA LEU A 36 -10.00 -1.38 11.58
C LEU A 36 -11.42 -0.81 11.68
N PHE A 37 -11.56 0.46 11.99
CA PHE A 37 -12.87 1.13 11.99
C PHE A 37 -13.43 1.29 10.58
N PHE A 38 -12.60 1.57 9.58
CA PHE A 38 -13.03 1.65 8.18
C PHE A 38 -13.49 0.28 7.66
N LEU A 39 -12.74 -0.77 8.00
CA LEU A 39 -13.12 -2.15 7.68
C LEU A 39 -14.47 -2.50 8.33
N ALA A 40 -14.60 -2.27 9.64
CA ALA A 40 -15.84 -2.52 10.37
C ALA A 40 -17.03 -1.72 9.81
N LEU A 41 -16.81 -0.45 9.42
CA LEU A 41 -17.84 0.38 8.79
C LEU A 41 -18.26 -0.20 7.43
N GLY A 42 -17.30 -0.71 6.64
CA GLY A 42 -17.59 -1.42 5.39
C GLY A 42 -18.41 -2.69 5.62
N MET A 43 -18.07 -3.51 6.64
CA MET A 43 -18.84 -4.68 7.01
C MET A 43 -20.26 -4.32 7.46
N LEU A 44 -20.44 -3.27 8.25
CA LEU A 44 -21.76 -2.78 8.67
C LEU A 44 -22.58 -2.22 7.49
N ALA A 45 -21.94 -1.65 6.50
CA ALA A 45 -22.59 -1.15 5.29
C ALA A 45 -22.91 -2.29 4.29
N GLY A 46 -22.21 -3.40 4.38
CA GLY A 46 -22.32 -4.56 3.48
C GLY A 46 -23.66 -5.32 3.55
N SER A 47 -23.78 -6.39 2.77
CA SER A 47 -25.00 -7.17 2.59
C SER A 47 -25.48 -7.81 3.88
N ASP A 48 -24.59 -8.32 4.72
CA ASP A 48 -24.91 -8.97 6.01
C ASP A 48 -25.01 -7.93 7.15
N GLY A 49 -24.66 -6.69 6.89
CA GLY A 49 -24.78 -5.58 7.82
C GLY A 49 -26.12 -4.84 7.68
N PRO A 50 -26.39 -3.91 8.60
CA PRO A 50 -27.61 -3.08 8.56
C PRO A 50 -27.69 -2.16 7.33
N GLY A 51 -26.57 -1.91 6.62
CA GLY A 51 -26.54 -1.07 5.42
C GLY A 51 -27.09 -1.74 4.16
N GLY A 52 -27.03 -3.07 4.09
CA GLY A 52 -27.62 -3.86 2.99
C GLY A 52 -27.00 -3.58 1.59
N ILE A 53 -25.78 -3.01 1.53
CA ILE A 53 -25.11 -2.74 0.25
C ILE A 53 -24.53 -4.05 -0.28
N TYR A 54 -25.11 -4.58 -1.34
CA TYR A 54 -24.56 -5.76 -2.00
C TYR A 54 -23.38 -5.38 -2.90
N PHE A 55 -22.19 -5.91 -2.61
CA PHE A 55 -20.98 -5.73 -3.39
C PHE A 55 -20.20 -7.03 -3.47
N ASP A 56 -20.17 -7.64 -4.64
CA ASP A 56 -19.53 -8.96 -4.91
C ASP A 56 -18.67 -8.90 -6.19
N ASP A 57 -18.03 -7.76 -6.45
CA ASP A 57 -17.12 -7.63 -7.60
C ASP A 57 -15.66 -7.65 -7.13
N ALA A 58 -15.12 -8.87 -6.99
CA ALA A 58 -13.73 -9.09 -6.60
C ALA A 58 -12.72 -8.45 -7.58
N ARG A 59 -13.06 -8.31 -8.88
CA ARG A 59 -12.16 -7.69 -9.86
C ARG A 59 -12.10 -6.18 -9.68
N LEU A 60 -13.26 -5.57 -9.48
CA LEU A 60 -13.32 -4.13 -9.17
C LEU A 60 -12.61 -3.84 -7.85
N ALA A 61 -12.85 -4.65 -6.80
CA ALA A 61 -12.16 -4.53 -5.52
C ALA A 61 -10.64 -4.67 -5.66
N GLN A 62 -10.17 -5.64 -6.43
CA GLN A 62 -8.75 -5.81 -6.73
C GLN A 62 -8.17 -4.58 -7.44
N GLY A 63 -8.86 -4.05 -8.47
CA GLY A 63 -8.42 -2.86 -9.20
C GLY A 63 -8.32 -1.64 -8.30
N LEU A 64 -9.33 -1.41 -7.44
CA LEU A 64 -9.32 -0.34 -6.45
C LEU A 64 -8.21 -0.54 -5.41
N GLY A 65 -7.99 -1.76 -4.93
CA GLY A 65 -6.91 -2.09 -4.01
C GLY A 65 -5.53 -1.84 -4.59
N VAL A 66 -5.30 -2.24 -5.85
CA VAL A 66 -4.05 -1.98 -6.58
C VAL A 66 -3.80 -0.47 -6.72
N MET A 67 -4.81 0.29 -7.14
CA MET A 67 -4.70 1.73 -7.26
C MET A 67 -4.44 2.39 -5.90
N ALA A 68 -5.19 2.00 -4.89
CA ALA A 68 -5.03 2.53 -3.53
C ALA A 68 -3.61 2.29 -3.01
N LEU A 69 -3.14 1.05 -3.09
CA LEU A 69 -1.81 0.68 -2.61
C LEU A 69 -0.69 1.41 -3.38
N ALA A 70 -0.85 1.63 -4.69
CA ALA A 70 0.11 2.41 -5.47
C ALA A 70 0.27 3.84 -4.94
N PHE A 71 -0.84 4.53 -4.63
CA PHE A 71 -0.78 5.88 -4.06
C PHE A 71 -0.25 5.89 -2.62
N ILE A 72 -0.61 4.91 -1.81
CA ILE A 72 -0.12 4.78 -0.43
C ILE A 72 1.40 4.58 -0.45
N LEU A 73 1.91 3.67 -1.27
CA LEU A 73 3.35 3.40 -1.40
C LEU A 73 4.13 4.61 -1.94
N PHE A 74 3.56 5.31 -2.93
CA PHE A 74 4.19 6.54 -3.44
C PHE A 74 4.29 7.61 -2.34
N SER A 75 3.21 7.82 -1.59
CA SER A 75 3.19 8.76 -0.47
C SER A 75 4.22 8.38 0.60
N GLY A 76 4.32 7.10 0.95
CA GLY A 76 5.35 6.59 1.87
C GLY A 76 6.77 6.80 1.37
N GLY A 77 7.00 6.54 0.07
CA GLY A 77 8.29 6.82 -0.57
C GLY A 77 8.64 8.30 -0.60
N LEU A 78 7.66 9.16 -0.89
CA LEU A 78 7.81 10.62 -0.93
C LEU A 78 8.16 11.22 0.45
N ASP A 79 7.56 10.69 1.51
CA ASP A 79 7.82 11.13 2.90
C ASP A 79 9.18 10.64 3.42
N THR A 80 9.73 9.58 2.84
CA THR A 80 10.97 8.96 3.27
C THR A 80 12.17 9.90 3.11
N GLU A 81 12.82 10.26 4.22
CA GLU A 81 14.03 11.06 4.23
C GLU A 81 15.27 10.19 4.01
N TRP A 82 15.88 10.27 2.82
CA TRP A 82 17.04 9.45 2.44
C TRP A 82 18.20 9.53 3.45
N GLY A 83 18.47 10.71 4.01
CA GLY A 83 19.52 10.90 5.02
C GLY A 83 19.32 10.08 6.29
N LYS A 84 18.06 9.89 6.71
CA LYS A 84 17.69 9.09 7.89
C LYS A 84 17.65 7.60 7.58
N VAL A 85 17.27 7.23 6.35
CA VAL A 85 17.11 5.83 5.93
C VAL A 85 18.43 5.18 5.53
N ARG A 86 19.35 5.93 4.91
CA ARG A 86 20.66 5.41 4.46
C ARG A 86 21.43 4.62 5.53
N PRO A 87 21.51 5.06 6.82
CA PRO A 87 22.22 4.30 7.86
C PRO A 87 21.53 2.99 8.27
N VAL A 88 20.25 2.83 7.94
CA VAL A 88 19.43 1.64 8.29
C VAL A 88 19.02 0.85 7.05
N LEU A 89 19.56 1.18 5.86
CA LEU A 89 19.17 0.56 4.60
C LEU A 89 19.37 -0.96 4.61
N LEU A 90 20.58 -1.41 4.98
CA LEU A 90 20.86 -2.84 5.00
C LEU A 90 19.99 -3.63 5.99
N PRO A 91 19.89 -3.24 7.28
CA PRO A 91 18.99 -3.94 8.20
C PRO A 91 17.52 -3.84 7.78
N GLY A 92 17.06 -2.72 7.21
CA GLY A 92 15.68 -2.57 6.73
C GLY A 92 15.37 -3.51 5.57
N VAL A 93 16.25 -3.59 4.57
CA VAL A 93 16.10 -4.54 3.44
C VAL A 93 16.14 -5.99 3.92
N VAL A 94 17.03 -6.34 4.84
CA VAL A 94 17.10 -7.69 5.41
C VAL A 94 15.80 -8.05 6.14
N LEU A 95 15.27 -7.16 6.96
CA LEU A 95 14.00 -7.38 7.66
C LEU A 95 12.83 -7.49 6.67
N ALA A 96 12.75 -6.60 5.71
CA ALA A 96 11.69 -6.59 4.71
C ALA A 96 11.74 -7.78 3.72
N THR A 97 12.86 -8.50 3.63
CA THR A 97 13.01 -9.65 2.73
C THR A 97 13.08 -10.97 3.51
N LEU A 98 14.16 -11.20 4.25
CA LEU A 98 14.31 -12.41 5.06
C LEU A 98 13.32 -12.48 6.21
N GLY A 99 12.97 -11.35 6.84
CA GLY A 99 11.95 -11.28 7.88
C GLY A 99 10.59 -11.70 7.34
N VAL A 100 10.18 -11.14 6.21
CA VAL A 100 8.92 -11.51 5.52
C VAL A 100 8.91 -13.01 5.15
N ALA A 101 10.00 -13.51 4.54
CA ALA A 101 10.12 -14.94 4.20
C ALA A 101 10.04 -15.84 5.44
N LEU A 102 10.72 -15.48 6.52
CA LEU A 102 10.71 -16.23 7.78
C LEU A 102 9.33 -16.21 8.44
N THR A 103 8.67 -15.06 8.45
CA THR A 103 7.28 -14.93 8.96
C THR A 103 6.34 -15.81 8.14
N ALA A 104 6.45 -15.76 6.80
CA ALA A 104 5.63 -16.59 5.91
C ALA A 104 5.86 -18.10 6.17
N LEU A 105 7.10 -18.52 6.37
CA LEU A 105 7.46 -19.89 6.69
C LEU A 105 6.91 -20.33 8.07
N LEU A 106 7.12 -19.54 9.10
CA LEU A 106 6.68 -19.89 10.46
C LEU A 106 5.15 -19.92 10.55
N VAL A 107 4.46 -18.87 10.10
CA VAL A 107 2.99 -18.83 10.09
C VAL A 107 2.44 -19.93 9.20
N GLY A 108 3.06 -20.16 8.04
CA GLY A 108 2.66 -21.23 7.13
C GLY A 108 2.80 -22.62 7.74
N PHE A 109 3.89 -22.88 8.45
CA PHE A 109 4.11 -24.13 9.19
C PHE A 109 3.02 -24.36 10.25
N PHE A 110 2.76 -23.33 11.08
CA PHE A 110 1.72 -23.44 12.10
C PHE A 110 0.31 -23.57 11.51
N ALA A 111 0.01 -22.87 10.41
CA ALA A 111 -1.26 -23.00 9.71
C ALA A 111 -1.45 -24.43 9.14
N SER A 112 -0.39 -25.01 8.59
CA SER A 112 -0.45 -26.40 8.13
C SER A 112 -0.67 -27.38 9.27
N LEU A 113 -0.01 -27.15 10.42
CA LEU A 113 -0.08 -28.05 11.58
C LEU A 113 -1.43 -27.96 12.31
N ILE A 114 -1.97 -26.74 12.49
CA ILE A 114 -3.15 -26.49 13.33
C ILE A 114 -4.43 -26.50 12.51
N LEU A 115 -4.43 -25.91 11.31
CA LEU A 115 -5.61 -25.77 10.46
C LEU A 115 -5.74 -26.88 9.42
N GLY A 116 -4.74 -27.77 9.31
CA GLY A 116 -4.76 -28.87 8.34
C GLY A 116 -4.57 -28.42 6.88
N PHE A 117 -4.03 -27.23 6.66
CA PHE A 117 -3.74 -26.73 5.31
C PHE A 117 -2.59 -27.54 4.67
N SER A 118 -2.62 -27.68 3.35
CA SER A 118 -1.42 -28.16 2.64
C SER A 118 -0.26 -27.19 2.87
N PRO A 119 1.02 -27.64 2.82
CA PRO A 119 2.16 -26.79 3.05
C PRO A 119 2.17 -25.52 2.18
N LEU A 120 1.72 -25.62 0.93
CA LEU A 120 1.67 -24.49 0.01
C LEU A 120 0.55 -23.48 0.35
N GLN A 121 -0.61 -23.99 0.81
CA GLN A 121 -1.70 -23.13 1.30
C GLN A 121 -1.31 -22.42 2.61
N GLY A 122 -0.64 -23.15 3.51
CA GLY A 122 -0.09 -22.57 4.73
C GLY A 122 0.90 -21.45 4.42
N LEU A 123 1.86 -21.68 3.51
CA LEU A 123 2.81 -20.66 3.07
C LEU A 123 2.12 -19.45 2.44
N LEU A 124 1.07 -19.66 1.65
CA LEU A 124 0.28 -18.57 1.08
C LEU A 124 -0.38 -17.72 2.18
N LEU A 125 -1.01 -18.35 3.18
CA LEU A 125 -1.55 -17.62 4.33
C LEU A 125 -0.45 -16.84 5.04
N GLY A 126 0.69 -17.47 5.28
CA GLY A 126 1.86 -16.83 5.91
C GLY A 126 2.38 -15.65 5.10
N ALA A 127 2.42 -15.74 3.77
CA ALA A 127 2.82 -14.62 2.90
C ALA A 127 1.84 -13.45 2.97
N ILE A 128 0.53 -13.73 2.99
CA ILE A 128 -0.50 -12.68 3.09
C ILE A 128 -0.37 -11.88 4.39
N VAL A 129 -0.10 -12.55 5.52
CA VAL A 129 -0.02 -11.89 6.83
C VAL A 129 1.39 -11.41 7.20
N SER A 130 2.37 -11.58 6.33
CA SER A 130 3.78 -11.24 6.62
C SER A 130 4.11 -9.76 6.46
N SER A 131 3.26 -9.00 5.78
CA SER A 131 3.40 -7.55 5.68
C SER A 131 3.01 -6.85 6.97
N THR A 132 3.71 -5.75 7.30
CA THR A 132 3.50 -4.94 8.51
C THR A 132 3.20 -3.49 8.11
N ASP A 133 2.36 -2.81 8.90
CA ASP A 133 2.02 -1.41 8.72
C ASP A 133 2.65 -0.54 9.81
N ALA A 134 3.71 0.17 9.45
CA ALA A 134 4.39 1.09 10.37
C ALA A 134 3.49 2.24 10.83
N ALA A 135 2.56 2.71 9.99
CA ALA A 135 1.66 3.81 10.35
C ALA A 135 0.69 3.38 11.47
N ALA A 136 0.15 2.17 11.38
CA ALA A 136 -0.67 1.58 12.44
C ALA A 136 0.11 1.43 13.74
N VAL A 137 1.35 0.91 13.67
CA VAL A 137 2.24 0.75 14.84
C VAL A 137 2.52 2.11 15.50
N PHE A 138 2.90 3.12 14.72
CA PHE A 138 3.18 4.47 15.24
C PHE A 138 1.94 5.15 15.82
N SER A 139 0.76 4.89 15.27
CA SER A 139 -0.50 5.39 15.82
C SER A 139 -0.73 4.85 17.22
N VAL A 140 -0.56 3.54 17.43
CA VAL A 140 -0.72 2.89 18.73
C VAL A 140 0.35 3.38 19.72
N LEU A 141 1.61 3.44 19.32
CA LEU A 141 2.70 3.90 20.19
C LEU A 141 2.50 5.36 20.64
N ARG A 142 2.07 6.23 19.72
CA ARG A 142 1.78 7.64 20.04
C ARG A 142 0.62 7.77 21.03
N SER A 143 -0.44 6.98 20.90
CA SER A 143 -1.58 7.01 21.83
C SER A 143 -1.18 6.60 23.24
N GLN A 144 -0.14 5.76 23.38
CA GLN A 144 0.42 5.32 24.65
C GLN A 144 1.57 6.24 25.16
N GLY A 145 1.84 7.37 24.48
CA GLY A 145 2.91 8.30 24.84
C GLY A 145 4.33 7.76 24.61
N VAL A 146 4.47 6.63 23.92
CA VAL A 146 5.78 6.02 23.63
C VAL A 146 6.43 6.74 22.44
N ARG A 147 7.68 7.20 22.63
CA ARG A 147 8.50 7.81 21.59
C ARG A 147 9.61 6.85 21.15
N LEU A 148 9.68 6.57 19.86
CA LEU A 148 10.78 5.79 19.30
C LEU A 148 12.00 6.67 19.03
N LYS A 149 13.20 6.06 19.13
CA LYS A 149 14.43 6.69 18.64
C LYS A 149 14.35 6.87 17.12
N GLU A 150 14.82 7.98 16.58
CA GLU A 150 14.77 8.32 15.15
C GLU A 150 15.29 7.19 14.25
N ARG A 151 16.40 6.54 14.67
CA ARG A 151 16.95 5.41 13.90
C ARG A 151 16.00 4.21 13.81
N LEU A 152 15.28 3.91 14.92
CA LEU A 152 14.31 2.80 14.93
C LEU A 152 13.05 3.16 14.12
N LYS A 153 12.62 4.41 14.24
CA LYS A 153 11.51 4.93 13.42
C LYS A 153 11.83 4.79 11.93
N ALA A 154 12.99 5.30 11.50
CA ALA A 154 13.42 5.19 10.10
C ALA A 154 13.59 3.74 9.63
N LEU A 155 14.02 2.83 10.52
CA LEU A 155 14.11 1.40 10.21
C LEU A 155 12.74 0.78 9.96
N LEU A 156 11.76 1.05 10.82
CA LEU A 156 10.40 0.52 10.69
C LEU A 156 9.66 1.11 9.48
N GLU A 157 9.85 2.39 9.21
CA GLU A 157 9.29 3.04 8.01
C GLU A 157 9.84 2.42 6.71
N LEU A 158 11.15 2.20 6.66
CA LEU A 158 11.80 1.58 5.51
C LEU A 158 11.38 0.11 5.36
N GLU A 159 11.37 -0.64 6.44
CA GLU A 159 10.98 -2.05 6.46
C GLU A 159 9.56 -2.20 5.94
N SER A 160 8.60 -1.44 6.48
CA SER A 160 7.19 -1.47 6.08
C SER A 160 7.00 -1.08 4.60
N GLY A 161 7.71 -0.06 4.10
CA GLY A 161 7.60 0.35 2.69
C GLY A 161 8.14 -0.69 1.69
N ILE A 162 9.07 -1.56 2.11
CA ILE A 162 9.67 -2.61 1.27
C ILE A 162 8.97 -3.96 1.46
N ASN A 163 8.46 -4.26 2.66
CA ASN A 163 7.83 -5.54 2.93
C ASN A 163 6.52 -5.74 2.16
N ASP A 164 5.73 -4.68 1.92
CA ASP A 164 4.50 -4.75 1.12
C ASP A 164 4.75 -5.31 -0.29
N PRO A 165 5.66 -4.73 -1.11
CA PRO A 165 6.04 -5.31 -2.39
C PRO A 165 6.54 -6.76 -2.30
N MET A 166 7.26 -7.10 -1.22
CA MET A 166 7.77 -8.45 -1.01
C MET A 166 6.68 -9.46 -0.66
N ALA A 167 5.74 -9.11 0.23
CA ALA A 167 4.61 -9.94 0.59
C ALA A 167 3.68 -10.18 -0.62
N ILE A 168 3.44 -9.16 -1.44
CA ILE A 168 2.66 -9.28 -2.68
C ILE A 168 3.37 -10.22 -3.66
N LEU A 169 4.67 -10.08 -3.84
CA LEU A 169 5.46 -10.92 -4.74
C LEU A 169 5.40 -12.39 -4.29
N LEU A 170 5.55 -12.67 -3.00
CA LEU A 170 5.40 -14.00 -2.45
C LEU A 170 3.98 -14.54 -2.64
N THR A 171 2.97 -13.74 -2.33
CA THR A 171 1.55 -14.11 -2.45
C THR A 171 1.19 -14.46 -3.89
N VAL A 172 1.54 -13.61 -4.85
CA VAL A 172 1.29 -13.85 -6.28
C VAL A 172 2.07 -15.06 -6.78
N GLY A 173 3.33 -15.21 -6.38
CA GLY A 173 4.17 -16.34 -6.73
C GLY A 173 3.60 -17.67 -6.20
N LEU A 174 3.24 -17.73 -4.92
CA LEU A 174 2.65 -18.92 -4.29
C LEU A 174 1.26 -19.25 -4.87
N THR A 175 0.45 -18.23 -5.18
CA THR A 175 -0.82 -18.42 -5.88
C THR A 175 -0.59 -19.02 -7.27
N SER A 176 0.40 -18.55 -8.02
CA SER A 176 0.76 -19.10 -9.34
C SER A 176 1.21 -20.57 -9.25
N LEU A 177 1.91 -20.95 -8.18
CA LEU A 177 2.28 -22.35 -7.90
C LEU A 177 1.03 -23.19 -7.59
N LEU A 178 0.13 -22.70 -6.75
CA LEU A 178 -1.12 -23.41 -6.40
C LEU A 178 -2.00 -23.66 -7.62
N LEU A 179 -2.02 -22.71 -8.55
CA LEU A 179 -2.77 -22.82 -9.80
C LEU A 179 -2.03 -23.61 -10.88
N GLY A 180 -0.81 -24.10 -10.62
CA GLY A 180 0.01 -24.83 -11.60
C GLY A 180 0.53 -23.96 -12.75
N ALA A 181 0.46 -22.62 -12.63
CA ALA A 181 0.90 -21.66 -13.65
C ALA A 181 2.41 -21.37 -13.61
N ALA A 182 3.11 -21.76 -12.54
CA ALA A 182 4.55 -21.58 -12.38
C ALA A 182 5.19 -22.82 -11.74
N GLN A 183 6.51 -22.95 -11.86
CA GLN A 183 7.30 -23.98 -11.16
C GLN A 183 8.10 -23.35 -10.02
N PRO A 184 8.41 -24.08 -8.94
CA PRO A 184 9.16 -23.52 -7.80
C PRO A 184 10.51 -22.90 -8.18
N LYS A 185 11.21 -23.48 -9.16
CA LYS A 185 12.50 -22.98 -9.67
C LYS A 185 12.41 -21.60 -10.32
N ASP A 186 11.21 -21.25 -10.87
CA ASP A 186 11.02 -20.00 -11.59
C ASP A 186 10.73 -18.83 -10.66
N LEU A 187 10.27 -19.10 -9.43
CA LEU A 187 9.86 -18.05 -8.47
C LEU A 187 11.00 -17.09 -8.13
N VAL A 188 12.19 -17.59 -7.87
CA VAL A 188 13.34 -16.73 -7.54
C VAL A 188 13.68 -15.83 -8.71
N TRP A 189 13.71 -16.39 -9.93
CA TRP A 189 14.00 -15.63 -11.14
C TRP A 189 12.92 -14.58 -11.44
N ILE A 190 11.65 -14.97 -11.33
CA ILE A 190 10.51 -14.04 -11.50
C ILE A 190 10.59 -12.91 -10.47
N GLY A 191 10.88 -13.25 -9.21
CA GLY A 191 11.03 -12.28 -8.13
C GLY A 191 12.17 -11.29 -8.39
N LEU A 192 13.35 -11.78 -8.74
CA LEU A 192 14.51 -10.94 -9.06
C LEU A 192 14.24 -10.03 -10.27
N LYS A 193 13.62 -10.57 -11.33
CA LYS A 193 13.20 -9.80 -12.49
C LYS A 193 12.20 -8.71 -12.13
N GLN A 194 11.15 -9.06 -11.39
CA GLN A 194 10.10 -8.12 -11.00
C GLN A 194 10.65 -6.98 -10.14
N LEU A 195 11.45 -7.30 -9.11
CA LEU A 195 12.06 -6.30 -8.26
C LEU A 195 13.09 -5.46 -9.03
N GLY A 196 13.98 -6.10 -9.81
CA GLY A 196 14.99 -5.39 -10.58
C GLY A 196 14.39 -4.39 -11.57
N LEU A 197 13.37 -4.80 -12.35
CA LEU A 197 12.65 -3.90 -13.24
C LEU A 197 11.93 -2.79 -12.46
N GLY A 198 11.30 -3.13 -11.33
CA GLY A 198 10.63 -2.15 -10.48
C GLY A 198 11.57 -1.05 -9.98
N LEU A 199 12.73 -1.44 -9.42
CA LEU A 199 13.73 -0.51 -8.92
C LEU A 199 14.28 0.39 -10.03
N VAL A 200 14.65 -0.19 -11.18
CA VAL A 200 15.24 0.56 -12.30
C VAL A 200 14.25 1.52 -12.92
N LEU A 201 13.05 1.05 -13.26
CA LEU A 201 12.02 1.90 -13.87
C LEU A 201 11.51 2.96 -12.89
N GLY A 202 11.31 2.62 -11.62
CA GLY A 202 10.94 3.60 -10.60
C GLY A 202 11.96 4.72 -10.46
N TYR A 203 13.25 4.39 -10.46
CA TYR A 203 14.32 5.38 -10.42
C TYR A 203 14.33 6.27 -11.68
N ILE A 204 14.27 5.67 -12.89
CA ILE A 204 14.29 6.40 -14.15
C ILE A 204 13.08 7.34 -14.24
N LEU A 205 11.88 6.85 -13.94
CA LEU A 205 10.65 7.63 -14.03
C LEU A 205 10.60 8.74 -12.97
N GLY A 206 11.02 8.44 -11.73
CA GLY A 206 11.16 9.46 -10.68
C GLY A 206 12.13 10.57 -11.08
N ARG A 207 13.29 10.22 -11.64
CA ARG A 207 14.28 11.21 -12.14
C ARG A 207 13.76 11.99 -13.34
N GLY A 208 13.06 11.32 -14.25
CA GLY A 208 12.44 11.97 -15.40
C GLY A 208 11.43 13.05 -14.99
N ILE A 209 10.58 12.75 -14.01
CA ILE A 209 9.61 13.73 -13.49
C ILE A 209 10.28 14.87 -12.72
N THR A 210 11.31 14.61 -11.91
CA THR A 210 12.04 15.69 -11.24
C THR A 210 12.69 16.62 -12.25
N TRP A 211 13.27 16.05 -13.29
CA TRP A 211 13.84 16.83 -14.39
C TRP A 211 12.77 17.66 -15.14
N ALA A 212 11.64 17.02 -15.52
CA ALA A 212 10.53 17.71 -16.18
C ALA A 212 9.97 18.83 -15.32
N TRP A 213 9.87 18.63 -14.02
CA TRP A 213 9.42 19.65 -13.07
C TRP A 213 10.33 20.86 -13.04
N ASP A 214 11.64 20.64 -13.09
CA ASP A 214 12.62 21.72 -13.07
C ASP A 214 12.67 22.51 -14.41
N GLN A 215 12.45 21.82 -15.54
CA GLN A 215 12.52 22.43 -16.87
C GLN A 215 11.23 23.14 -17.30
N TRP A 216 10.05 22.55 -16.97
CA TRP A 216 8.79 23.06 -17.53
C TRP A 216 8.21 24.26 -16.77
N GLY A 217 8.67 24.54 -15.57
CA GLY A 217 8.29 25.75 -14.82
C GLY A 217 6.78 25.96 -14.79
N PHE A 218 6.01 25.00 -14.26
CA PHE A 218 4.55 25.02 -14.31
C PHE A 218 3.97 26.35 -13.85
N GLN A 219 3.27 27.03 -14.76
CA GLN A 219 2.57 28.28 -14.48
C GLN A 219 1.44 28.06 -13.46
N TYR A 220 0.79 26.90 -13.52
CA TYR A 220 -0.26 26.50 -12.59
C TYR A 220 0.25 25.36 -11.68
N ARG A 221 0.26 25.59 -10.37
CA ARG A 221 0.70 24.60 -9.38
C ARG A 221 -0.05 23.27 -9.48
N GLY A 222 -1.38 23.33 -9.76
CA GLY A 222 -2.21 22.14 -9.92
C GLY A 222 -1.72 21.20 -11.03
N LEU A 223 -1.11 21.71 -12.11
CA LEU A 223 -0.56 20.86 -13.18
C LEU A 223 0.65 20.04 -12.70
N GLY A 224 1.46 20.61 -11.80
CA GLY A 224 2.55 19.86 -11.19
C GLY A 224 2.05 18.74 -10.28
N LEU A 225 1.00 18.98 -9.51
CA LEU A 225 0.36 17.95 -8.69
C LEU A 225 -0.27 16.86 -9.58
N LEU A 226 -0.94 17.24 -10.66
CA LEU A 226 -1.51 16.30 -11.63
C LEU A 226 -0.40 15.47 -12.32
N LEU A 227 0.76 16.07 -12.62
CA LEU A 227 1.90 15.34 -13.16
C LEU A 227 2.40 14.28 -12.18
N SER A 228 2.51 14.60 -10.88
CA SER A 228 2.92 13.61 -9.87
C SER A 228 1.88 12.51 -9.68
N PHE A 229 0.58 12.85 -9.73
CA PHE A 229 -0.51 11.86 -9.72
C PHE A 229 -0.41 10.91 -10.93
N SER A 230 -0.18 11.46 -12.11
CA SER A 230 -0.01 10.69 -13.36
C SER A 230 1.24 9.80 -13.29
N LEU A 231 2.32 10.25 -12.64
CA LEU A 231 3.53 9.46 -12.42
C LEU A 231 3.23 8.16 -11.66
N VAL A 232 2.40 8.21 -10.62
CA VAL A 232 2.02 7.02 -9.85
C VAL A 232 1.39 5.97 -10.76
N LEU A 233 0.35 6.36 -11.49
CA LEU A 233 -0.37 5.45 -12.39
C LEU A 233 0.52 4.94 -13.52
N PHE A 234 1.32 5.82 -14.13
CA PHE A 234 2.22 5.48 -15.23
C PHE A 234 3.35 4.56 -14.77
N SER A 235 3.97 4.84 -13.61
CA SER A 235 5.04 4.00 -13.06
C SER A 235 4.55 2.60 -12.75
N TYR A 236 3.38 2.49 -12.11
CA TYR A 236 2.77 1.19 -11.86
C TYR A 236 2.45 0.46 -13.17
N GLY A 237 1.67 1.10 -14.04
CA GLY A 237 1.16 0.48 -15.26
C GLY A 237 2.26 0.07 -16.23
N LEU A 238 3.22 0.96 -16.51
CA LEU A 238 4.34 0.66 -17.40
C LEU A 238 5.17 -0.52 -16.87
N THR A 239 5.51 -0.49 -15.58
CA THR A 239 6.33 -1.53 -14.97
C THR A 239 5.62 -2.88 -14.96
N ALA A 240 4.32 -2.90 -14.65
CA ALA A 240 3.50 -4.11 -14.67
C ALA A 240 3.39 -4.71 -16.08
N VAL A 241 3.17 -3.89 -17.10
CA VAL A 241 3.12 -4.33 -18.52
C VAL A 241 4.46 -4.94 -18.97
N LEU A 242 5.59 -4.41 -18.48
CA LEU A 242 6.93 -4.95 -18.77
C LEU A 242 7.29 -6.18 -17.90
N GLY A 243 6.36 -6.64 -17.05
CA GLY A 243 6.55 -7.81 -16.20
C GLY A 243 7.40 -7.53 -14.95
N GLY A 244 7.50 -6.27 -14.54
CA GLY A 244 8.14 -5.83 -13.30
C GLY A 244 7.14 -5.61 -12.16
N SER A 245 7.64 -5.38 -10.93
CA SER A 245 6.82 -5.00 -9.79
C SER A 245 6.44 -3.52 -9.86
N GLY A 246 5.18 -3.22 -10.24
CA GLY A 246 4.65 -1.87 -10.28
C GLY A 246 4.69 -1.19 -8.91
N PHE A 247 4.47 -1.93 -7.83
CA PHE A 247 4.52 -1.41 -6.46
C PHE A 247 5.93 -0.97 -6.06
N ALA A 248 6.95 -1.78 -6.38
CA ALA A 248 8.34 -1.40 -6.14
C ALA A 248 8.73 -0.16 -6.96
N ALA A 249 8.28 -0.07 -8.21
CA ALA A 249 8.53 1.09 -9.06
C ALA A 249 7.92 2.38 -8.50
N VAL A 250 6.68 2.32 -8.05
CA VAL A 250 5.97 3.47 -7.46
C VAL A 250 6.64 3.93 -6.16
N TYR A 251 7.01 3.01 -5.28
CA TYR A 251 7.72 3.35 -4.04
C TYR A 251 9.06 4.05 -4.31
N VAL A 252 9.87 3.49 -5.23
CA VAL A 252 11.15 4.08 -5.62
C VAL A 252 10.97 5.43 -6.31
N ALA A 253 9.96 5.57 -7.18
CA ALA A 253 9.64 6.86 -7.80
C ALA A 253 9.29 7.92 -6.73
N GLY A 254 8.50 7.55 -5.72
CA GLY A 254 8.20 8.40 -4.56
C GLY A 254 9.47 8.83 -3.82
N LEU A 255 10.36 7.87 -3.51
CA LEU A 255 11.66 8.12 -2.88
C LEU A 255 12.52 9.13 -3.67
N VAL A 256 12.56 9.01 -4.98
CA VAL A 256 13.35 9.90 -5.86
C VAL A 256 12.72 11.29 -5.91
N VAL A 257 11.40 11.36 -6.07
CA VAL A 257 10.67 12.65 -6.08
C VAL A 257 10.76 13.34 -4.71
N GLY A 258 10.79 12.58 -3.62
CA GLY A 258 10.97 13.08 -2.26
C GLY A 258 12.31 13.79 -1.99
N GLN A 259 13.29 13.73 -2.93
CA GLN A 259 14.56 14.47 -2.87
C GLN A 259 14.47 15.88 -3.48
N LEU A 260 13.32 16.33 -3.97
CA LEU A 260 13.10 17.69 -4.46
C LEU A 260 13.33 18.73 -3.36
N SER A 261 13.49 20.01 -3.78
CA SER A 261 13.63 21.13 -2.86
C SER A 261 12.46 21.19 -1.85
N LEU A 262 12.75 21.56 -0.60
CA LEU A 262 11.81 21.56 0.54
C LEU A 262 10.43 22.16 0.19
N ARG A 263 10.39 23.33 -0.46
CA ARG A 263 9.13 24.01 -0.79
C ARG A 263 8.23 23.19 -1.72
N ARG A 264 8.80 22.53 -2.72
CA ARG A 264 8.06 21.69 -3.67
C ARG A 264 7.66 20.37 -3.03
N LYS A 265 8.52 19.84 -2.18
CA LYS A 265 8.23 18.61 -1.41
C LYS A 265 7.03 18.79 -0.49
N GLU A 266 6.90 19.90 0.23
CA GLU A 266 5.76 20.16 1.13
C GLU A 266 4.42 20.16 0.39
N GLU A 267 4.34 20.81 -0.78
CA GLU A 267 3.13 20.83 -1.60
C GLU A 267 2.72 19.41 -2.05
N LEU A 268 3.72 18.61 -2.49
CA LEU A 268 3.50 17.23 -2.90
C LEU A 268 3.11 16.31 -1.74
N LEU A 269 3.76 16.46 -0.59
CA LEU A 269 3.46 15.69 0.61
C LEU A 269 2.02 15.89 1.05
N LEU A 270 1.56 17.15 1.19
CA LEU A 270 0.18 17.44 1.59
C LEU A 270 -0.85 16.87 0.61
N PHE A 271 -0.57 17.00 -0.70
CA PHE A 271 -1.44 16.46 -1.73
C PHE A 271 -1.51 14.93 -1.68
N HIS A 272 -0.36 14.26 -1.68
CA HIS A 272 -0.31 12.81 -1.70
C HIS A 272 -0.71 12.17 -0.37
N GLU A 273 -0.49 12.84 0.76
CA GLU A 273 -1.03 12.44 2.05
C GLU A 273 -2.57 12.42 2.02
N GLY A 274 -3.19 13.49 1.49
CA GLY A 274 -4.65 13.54 1.32
C GLY A 274 -5.17 12.43 0.39
N VAL A 275 -4.49 12.21 -0.75
CA VAL A 275 -4.84 11.12 -1.67
C VAL A 275 -4.67 9.76 -1.00
N ALA A 276 -3.57 9.53 -0.27
CA ALA A 276 -3.33 8.27 0.44
C ALA A 276 -4.41 7.99 1.49
N TRP A 277 -4.85 9.00 2.25
CA TRP A 277 -5.97 8.85 3.18
C TRP A 277 -7.28 8.46 2.49
N ILE A 278 -7.62 9.12 1.36
CA ILE A 278 -8.81 8.75 0.56
C ILE A 278 -8.69 7.29 0.09
N MET A 279 -7.53 6.89 -0.40
CA MET A 279 -7.26 5.54 -0.87
C MET A 279 -7.34 4.49 0.24
N GLN A 280 -6.81 4.79 1.44
CA GLN A 280 -6.92 3.91 2.60
C GLN A 280 -8.38 3.70 3.02
N VAL A 281 -9.14 4.79 3.17
CA VAL A 281 -10.57 4.72 3.51
C VAL A 281 -11.33 3.89 2.48
N LEU A 282 -11.13 4.20 1.18
CA LEU A 282 -11.80 3.50 0.09
C LEU A 282 -11.47 2.00 0.10
N MET A 283 -10.19 1.65 0.21
CA MET A 283 -9.74 0.26 0.20
C MET A 283 -10.34 -0.55 1.36
N PHE A 284 -10.27 -0.03 2.58
CA PHE A 284 -10.76 -0.75 3.75
C PHE A 284 -12.31 -0.81 3.80
N LEU A 285 -13.01 0.22 3.32
CA LEU A 285 -14.47 0.17 3.15
C LEU A 285 -14.86 -0.91 2.14
N VAL A 286 -14.20 -0.96 0.98
CA VAL A 286 -14.47 -1.95 -0.07
C VAL A 286 -14.15 -3.35 0.41
N LEU A 287 -13.03 -3.55 1.12
CA LEU A 287 -12.71 -4.84 1.74
C LEU A 287 -13.78 -5.25 2.77
N GLY A 288 -14.29 -4.30 3.56
CA GLY A 288 -15.38 -4.56 4.49
C GLY A 288 -16.68 -4.95 3.78
N LEU A 289 -17.01 -4.31 2.67
CA LEU A 289 -18.19 -4.66 1.84
C LEU A 289 -18.11 -6.07 1.25
N LEU A 290 -16.91 -6.63 1.05
CA LEU A 290 -16.70 -7.98 0.52
C LEU A 290 -16.82 -9.10 1.59
N VAL A 291 -16.95 -8.74 2.84
CA VAL A 291 -17.12 -9.74 3.92
C VAL A 291 -18.60 -10.10 4.03
N PHE A 292 -18.90 -11.38 3.79
CA PHE A 292 -20.22 -11.97 3.91
C PHE A 292 -20.21 -12.96 5.07
#